data_3b17bace69e7341f8dd15c6ff9b365f9
#
_entry.id   3b17bace69e7341f8dd15c6ff9b365f9
#
_cell.length_a   1.000
_cell.length_b   1.000
_cell.length_c   1.000
_cell.angle_alpha   90.00
_cell.angle_beta   90.00
_cell.angle_gamma   90.00
#
_symmetry.space_group_name_H-M   'P 1'
#
loop_
_entity.id
_entity.type
_entity.pdbx_description
1 polymer ?
#
loop_
_entity_poly.entity_id
_entity_poly.type
_entity_poly.pdbx_seq_one_letter_code
_entity_poly.pdbx_strand_id
1 'polypeptide(L)'
;MTEDGKPWHRVRRSRIHGTGVFAARNIPAGTRVLEYQGARISAKEADRRHPVNPDDPFHTFFFALSSGRVIDGGDQGNDARWINHSCEPNCEAQEGRHGKRVYIVALRDIRRGEELNYDYGLVIDGRITRKLRDAYLCLCGSAQCRGTMLALKKKKKQPSGAQAA
;
A
#
# COMPACT_ATOMS: atom_id res chain seq x y z
N MET A 1 -17.76 -7.61 -2.57
CA MET A 1 -19.14 -7.17 -2.93
C MET A 1 -20.02 -7.37 -1.73
N THR A 2 -20.99 -6.53 -1.59
CA THR A 2 -22.02 -6.62 -0.55
C THR A 2 -23.04 -7.71 -0.89
N GLU A 3 -23.93 -8.07 0.06
CA GLU A 3 -25.03 -9.00 -0.18
C GLU A 3 -25.96 -8.55 -1.31
N ASP A 4 -26.06 -7.23 -1.55
CA ASP A 4 -26.82 -6.62 -2.65
C ASP A 4 -26.02 -6.50 -3.97
N GLY A 5 -24.87 -7.13 -4.06
CA GLY A 5 -24.02 -7.19 -5.26
C GLY A 5 -23.33 -5.87 -5.64
N LYS A 6 -23.45 -4.82 -4.81
CA LYS A 6 -22.80 -3.52 -5.10
C LYS A 6 -21.37 -3.46 -4.54
N PRO A 7 -20.44 -2.75 -5.20
CA PRO A 7 -19.09 -2.63 -4.70
C PRO A 7 -19.04 -1.81 -3.40
N TRP A 8 -18.06 -2.12 -2.54
CA TRP A 8 -17.76 -1.36 -1.34
C TRP A 8 -17.14 0.01 -1.64
N HIS A 9 -16.58 0.18 -2.83
CA HIS A 9 -15.69 1.30 -3.17
C HIS A 9 -16.12 2.00 -4.46
N ARG A 10 -15.54 3.17 -4.66
CA ARG A 10 -15.61 3.97 -5.88
C ARG A 10 -14.29 4.72 -6.10
N VAL A 11 -13.95 4.96 -7.34
CA VAL A 11 -12.73 5.69 -7.72
C VAL A 11 -13.06 7.17 -7.91
N ARG A 12 -12.19 8.04 -7.41
CA ARG A 12 -12.28 9.51 -7.54
C ARG A 12 -10.89 10.14 -7.56
N ARG A 13 -10.83 11.43 -7.83
CA ARG A 13 -9.62 12.23 -7.61
C ARG A 13 -9.31 12.28 -6.10
N SER A 14 -8.06 12.03 -5.75
CA SER A 14 -7.56 12.06 -4.38
C SER A 14 -6.95 13.42 -4.03
N ARG A 15 -7.01 13.79 -2.74
CA ARG A 15 -6.25 14.91 -2.19
C ARG A 15 -4.84 14.51 -1.77
N ILE A 16 -4.58 13.20 -1.60
CA ILE A 16 -3.26 12.66 -1.27
C ILE A 16 -2.40 12.67 -2.53
N HIS A 17 -2.82 11.94 -3.55
CA HIS A 17 -2.11 11.87 -4.83
C HIS A 17 -3.03 11.36 -5.94
N GLY A 18 -3.07 12.08 -7.06
CA GLY A 18 -3.74 11.67 -8.30
C GLY A 18 -5.15 11.11 -8.13
N THR A 19 -5.29 9.83 -8.41
CA THR A 19 -6.54 9.05 -8.26
C THR A 19 -6.53 8.32 -6.93
N GLY A 20 -7.69 8.15 -6.31
CA GLY A 20 -7.88 7.42 -5.06
C GLY A 20 -9.12 6.55 -5.06
N VAL A 21 -9.20 5.66 -4.10
CA VAL A 21 -10.34 4.76 -3.88
C VAL A 21 -11.05 5.18 -2.60
N PHE A 22 -12.37 5.32 -2.66
CA PHE A 22 -13.17 5.85 -1.56
C PHE A 22 -14.28 4.87 -1.19
N ALA A 23 -14.64 4.82 0.07
CA ALA A 23 -15.76 4.04 0.54
C ALA A 23 -17.06 4.53 -0.12
N ALA A 24 -17.77 3.65 -0.84
CA ALA A 24 -19.06 3.95 -1.45
C ALA A 24 -20.20 3.90 -0.41
N ARG A 25 -19.97 3.21 0.71
CA ARG A 25 -20.86 3.03 1.86
C ARG A 25 -20.03 2.81 3.12
N ASN A 26 -20.65 2.70 4.28
CA ASN A 26 -19.95 2.32 5.51
C ASN A 26 -19.42 0.89 5.37
N ILE A 27 -18.15 0.69 5.71
CA ILE A 27 -17.44 -0.58 5.60
C ILE A 27 -17.06 -1.02 7.03
N PRO A 28 -17.59 -2.15 7.51
CA PRO A 28 -17.22 -2.67 8.82
C PRO A 28 -15.74 -3.11 8.87
N ALA A 29 -15.12 -3.01 10.04
CA ALA A 29 -13.80 -3.60 10.30
C ALA A 29 -13.75 -5.08 9.88
N GLY A 30 -12.62 -5.52 9.33
CA GLY A 30 -12.44 -6.90 8.88
C GLY A 30 -13.04 -7.23 7.51
N THR A 31 -13.75 -6.29 6.87
CA THR A 31 -14.31 -6.50 5.53
C THR A 31 -13.19 -6.60 4.49
N ARG A 32 -13.22 -7.66 3.67
CA ARG A 32 -12.47 -7.72 2.41
C ARG A 32 -13.12 -6.81 1.38
N VAL A 33 -12.52 -5.64 1.17
CA VAL A 33 -13.10 -4.61 0.30
C VAL A 33 -12.96 -4.98 -1.16
N LEU A 34 -11.75 -5.34 -1.59
CA LEU A 34 -11.46 -5.80 -2.95
C LEU A 34 -10.15 -6.60 -2.98
N GLU A 35 -9.97 -7.38 -4.04
CA GLU A 35 -8.70 -8.06 -4.34
C GLU A 35 -7.77 -7.12 -5.10
N TYR A 36 -6.47 -7.15 -4.80
CA TYR A 36 -5.46 -6.48 -5.61
C TYR A 36 -5.13 -7.36 -6.82
N GLN A 37 -5.61 -6.98 -7.99
CA GLN A 37 -5.46 -7.74 -9.23
C GLN A 37 -4.42 -7.13 -10.15
N GLY A 38 -3.84 -7.98 -10.99
CA GLY A 38 -2.88 -7.61 -12.01
C GLY A 38 -2.13 -8.82 -12.56
N ALA A 39 -1.32 -8.59 -13.58
CA ALA A 39 -0.47 -9.62 -14.15
C ALA A 39 0.57 -10.09 -13.13
N ARG A 40 0.76 -11.42 -13.04
CA ARG A 40 1.75 -12.01 -12.12
C ARG A 40 3.05 -12.22 -12.84
N ILE A 41 4.03 -11.43 -12.44
CA ILE A 41 5.35 -11.41 -13.07
C ILE A 41 6.45 -11.83 -12.08
N SER A 42 7.62 -12.13 -12.58
CA SER A 42 8.81 -12.35 -11.75
C SER A 42 9.39 -11.01 -11.28
N ALA A 43 10.19 -11.04 -10.21
CA ALA A 43 10.93 -9.85 -9.77
C ALA A 43 11.81 -9.31 -10.90
N LYS A 44 12.50 -10.18 -11.65
CA LYS A 44 13.31 -9.80 -12.82
C LYS A 44 12.50 -9.07 -13.90
N GLU A 45 11.28 -9.53 -14.15
CA GLU A 45 10.39 -8.87 -15.12
C GLU A 45 9.89 -7.52 -14.60
N ALA A 46 9.62 -7.41 -13.29
CA ALA A 46 9.27 -6.14 -12.66
C ALA A 46 10.43 -5.12 -12.80
N ASP A 47 11.66 -5.53 -12.54
CA ASP A 47 12.85 -4.69 -12.73
C ASP A 47 13.01 -4.25 -14.18
N ARG A 48 12.73 -5.15 -15.14
CA ARG A 48 12.77 -4.83 -16.57
C ARG A 48 11.71 -3.80 -16.98
N ARG A 49 10.51 -3.87 -16.38
CA ARG A 49 9.41 -2.92 -16.64
C ARG A 49 9.61 -1.56 -15.97
N HIS A 50 10.46 -1.50 -14.95
CA HIS A 50 10.73 -0.28 -14.21
C HIS A 50 11.78 0.60 -14.92
N PRO A 51 11.62 1.95 -14.97
CA PRO A 51 10.45 2.71 -14.52
C PRO A 51 9.28 2.60 -15.51
N VAL A 52 8.08 2.42 -14.97
CA VAL A 52 6.85 2.36 -15.81
C VAL A 52 6.52 3.73 -16.39
N ASN A 53 6.77 4.80 -15.61
CA ASN A 53 6.63 6.18 -16.02
C ASN A 53 7.96 6.90 -15.81
N PRO A 54 8.69 7.32 -16.88
CA PRO A 54 9.95 8.03 -16.75
C PRO A 54 9.85 9.39 -16.04
N ASP A 55 8.69 10.04 -16.09
CA ASP A 55 8.45 11.34 -15.42
C ASP A 55 8.16 11.18 -13.93
N ASP A 56 7.72 10.00 -13.51
CA ASP A 56 7.50 9.63 -12.10
C ASP A 56 8.00 8.20 -11.85
N PRO A 57 9.32 7.98 -11.84
CA PRO A 57 9.92 6.64 -11.85
C PRO A 57 9.68 5.85 -10.58
N PHE A 58 9.25 6.50 -9.49
CA PHE A 58 8.99 5.86 -8.21
C PHE A 58 7.52 5.50 -8.01
N HIS A 59 6.64 5.95 -8.91
CA HIS A 59 5.23 5.59 -8.89
C HIS A 59 5.00 4.34 -9.75
N THR A 60 4.81 3.22 -9.10
CA THR A 60 4.50 1.94 -9.74
C THR A 60 3.26 1.32 -9.13
N PHE A 61 2.63 0.40 -9.87
CA PHE A 61 1.51 -0.40 -9.38
C PHE A 61 1.96 -1.82 -9.01
N PHE A 62 3.23 -1.99 -8.68
CA PHE A 62 3.81 -3.28 -8.32
C PHE A 62 3.52 -3.62 -6.86
N PHE A 63 3.00 -4.81 -6.64
CA PHE A 63 2.80 -5.38 -5.31
C PHE A 63 3.68 -6.63 -5.15
N ALA A 64 4.67 -6.56 -4.26
CA ALA A 64 5.56 -7.68 -3.99
C ALA A 64 4.88 -8.72 -3.08
N LEU A 65 4.90 -9.98 -3.50
CA LEU A 65 4.38 -11.12 -2.75
C LEU A 65 5.47 -11.78 -1.90
N SER A 66 5.08 -12.43 -0.82
CA SER A 66 5.99 -13.22 0.03
C SER A 66 6.70 -14.34 -0.74
N SER A 67 6.12 -14.81 -1.84
CA SER A 67 6.73 -15.78 -2.76
C SER A 67 7.88 -15.26 -3.62
N GLY A 68 8.17 -13.94 -3.56
CA GLY A 68 9.13 -13.26 -4.44
C GLY A 68 8.57 -12.91 -5.83
N ARG A 69 7.32 -13.24 -6.12
CA ARG A 69 6.64 -12.76 -7.33
C ARG A 69 6.04 -11.38 -7.09
N VAL A 70 5.66 -10.72 -8.19
CA VAL A 70 5.08 -9.38 -8.17
C VAL A 70 3.75 -9.39 -8.92
N ILE A 71 2.76 -8.68 -8.39
CA ILE A 71 1.53 -8.35 -9.11
C ILE A 71 1.74 -6.98 -9.74
N ASP A 72 1.63 -6.89 -11.06
CA ASP A 72 1.63 -5.63 -11.79
C ASP A 72 0.18 -5.15 -11.98
N GLY A 73 -0.28 -4.26 -11.12
CA GLY A 73 -1.62 -3.68 -11.20
C GLY A 73 -1.83 -2.74 -12.39
N GLY A 74 -0.75 -2.35 -13.09
CA GLY A 74 -0.81 -1.60 -14.34
C GLY A 74 -1.21 -2.45 -15.54
N ASP A 75 -1.00 -3.77 -15.45
CA ASP A 75 -1.30 -4.76 -16.47
C ASP A 75 -2.40 -5.70 -15.96
N GLN A 76 -3.57 -5.71 -16.62
CA GLN A 76 -4.75 -6.49 -16.23
C GLN A 76 -5.22 -6.23 -14.78
N GLY A 77 -4.95 -5.04 -14.25
CA GLY A 77 -5.30 -4.67 -12.88
C GLY A 77 -6.74 -4.19 -12.75
N ASN A 78 -7.10 -3.89 -11.50
CA ASN A 78 -8.39 -3.34 -11.12
C ASN A 78 -8.24 -2.04 -10.32
N ASP A 79 -9.32 -1.55 -9.73
CA ASP A 79 -9.34 -0.30 -8.97
C ASP A 79 -8.40 -0.30 -7.76
N ALA A 80 -7.99 -1.47 -7.24
CA ALA A 80 -7.09 -1.57 -6.09
C ALA A 80 -5.75 -0.85 -6.33
N ARG A 81 -5.28 -0.76 -7.57
CA ARG A 81 -4.07 -0.03 -7.96
C ARG A 81 -4.09 1.45 -7.58
N TRP A 82 -5.28 2.05 -7.46
CA TRP A 82 -5.46 3.46 -7.13
C TRP A 82 -5.53 3.75 -5.64
N ILE A 83 -5.44 2.73 -4.77
CA ILE A 83 -5.42 2.93 -3.32
C ILE A 83 -4.09 3.57 -2.94
N ASN A 84 -4.16 4.76 -2.35
CA ASN A 84 -2.98 5.52 -1.95
C ASN A 84 -2.36 4.99 -0.64
N HIS A 85 -1.11 5.33 -0.41
CA HIS A 85 -0.40 5.04 0.82
C HIS A 85 -0.84 5.97 1.95
N SER A 86 -0.89 5.44 3.17
CA SER A 86 -0.90 6.23 4.41
C SER A 86 -0.02 5.59 5.48
N CYS A 87 0.60 6.44 6.29
CA CYS A 87 1.35 6.01 7.49
C CYS A 87 0.43 5.67 8.66
N GLU A 88 -0.84 6.13 8.63
CA GLU A 88 -1.92 5.75 9.55
C GLU A 88 -3.09 5.19 8.71
N PRO A 89 -2.96 3.98 8.20
CA PRO A 89 -3.91 3.44 7.22
C PRO A 89 -5.23 2.99 7.87
N ASN A 90 -6.30 3.00 7.07
CA ASN A 90 -7.59 2.40 7.44
C ASN A 90 -7.80 1.00 6.84
N CYS A 91 -6.88 0.57 5.98
CA CYS A 91 -6.87 -0.77 5.42
C CYS A 91 -5.48 -1.41 5.54
N GLU A 92 -5.42 -2.71 5.32
CA GLU A 92 -4.18 -3.45 5.13
C GLU A 92 -4.28 -4.39 3.93
N ALA A 93 -3.15 -4.72 3.34
CA ALA A 93 -3.07 -5.73 2.30
C ALA A 93 -2.73 -7.08 2.93
N GLN A 94 -3.63 -8.06 2.79
CA GLN A 94 -3.45 -9.42 3.31
C GLN A 94 -3.27 -10.42 2.18
N GLU A 95 -2.18 -11.17 2.21
CA GLU A 95 -2.02 -12.32 1.32
C GLU A 95 -2.92 -13.47 1.78
N GLY A 96 -3.63 -14.09 0.83
CA GLY A 96 -4.40 -15.31 1.08
C GLY A 96 -3.50 -16.50 1.45
N ARG A 97 -4.08 -17.55 2.04
CA ARG A 97 -3.40 -18.74 2.59
C ARG A 97 -2.34 -19.38 1.68
N HIS A 98 -2.46 -19.24 0.38
CA HIS A 98 -1.54 -19.83 -0.59
C HIS A 98 -0.64 -18.78 -1.27
N GLY A 99 -0.56 -17.56 -0.77
CA GLY A 99 0.25 -16.48 -1.35
C GLY A 99 -0.13 -16.13 -2.80
N LYS A 100 -1.32 -16.55 -3.24
CA LYS A 100 -1.77 -16.38 -4.63
C LYS A 100 -2.65 -15.15 -4.84
N ARG A 101 -3.27 -14.64 -3.80
CA ARG A 101 -4.20 -13.51 -3.86
C ARG A 101 -3.87 -12.52 -2.75
N VAL A 102 -4.09 -11.26 -3.03
CA VAL A 102 -3.96 -10.19 -2.05
C VAL A 102 -5.32 -9.50 -1.92
N TYR A 103 -5.78 -9.34 -0.70
CA TYR A 103 -7.03 -8.65 -0.40
C TYR A 103 -6.75 -7.38 0.39
N ILE A 104 -7.42 -6.32 0.02
CA ILE A 104 -7.44 -5.09 0.82
C ILE A 104 -8.56 -5.24 1.85
N VAL A 105 -8.19 -5.20 3.12
CA VAL A 105 -9.07 -5.47 4.26
C VAL A 105 -9.16 -4.25 5.16
N ALA A 106 -10.36 -3.89 5.59
CA ALA A 106 -10.59 -2.77 6.50
C ALA A 106 -10.05 -3.09 7.90
N LEU A 107 -9.17 -2.22 8.43
CA LEU A 107 -8.61 -2.34 9.79
C LEU A 107 -9.56 -1.84 10.88
N ARG A 108 -10.47 -0.96 10.53
CA ARG A 108 -11.49 -0.35 11.39
C ARG A 108 -12.76 -0.12 10.59
N ASP A 109 -13.80 0.30 11.25
CA ASP A 109 -14.98 0.82 10.56
C ASP A 109 -14.60 2.05 9.73
N ILE A 110 -14.99 2.05 8.46
CA ILE A 110 -14.72 3.13 7.51
C ILE A 110 -16.04 3.73 7.09
N ARG A 111 -16.18 5.05 7.23
CA ARG A 111 -17.40 5.75 6.86
C ARG A 111 -17.49 5.97 5.35
N ARG A 112 -18.70 5.99 4.83
CA ARG A 112 -18.94 6.39 3.44
C ARG A 112 -18.25 7.71 3.12
N GLY A 113 -17.50 7.74 2.03
CA GLY A 113 -16.75 8.92 1.55
C GLY A 113 -15.33 9.03 2.06
N GLU A 114 -14.90 8.24 3.06
CA GLU A 114 -13.49 8.17 3.44
C GLU A 114 -12.65 7.58 2.32
N GLU A 115 -11.43 8.09 2.12
CA GLU A 115 -10.46 7.51 1.20
C GLU A 115 -9.85 6.26 1.83
N LEU A 116 -9.80 5.17 1.07
CA LEU A 116 -9.13 3.94 1.46
C LEU A 116 -7.63 4.09 1.26
N ASN A 117 -6.86 3.63 2.22
CA ASN A 117 -5.41 3.64 2.14
C ASN A 117 -4.79 2.48 2.93
N TYR A 118 -3.59 2.08 2.55
CA TYR A 118 -2.80 1.10 3.29
C TYR A 118 -1.33 1.50 3.31
N ASP A 119 -0.57 0.97 4.27
CA ASP A 119 0.87 1.18 4.32
C ASP A 119 1.52 0.29 3.24
N TYR A 120 2.15 0.91 2.26
CA TYR A 120 2.82 0.19 1.17
C TYR A 120 3.99 -0.66 1.68
N GLY A 121 4.61 -0.27 2.80
CA GLY A 121 5.71 -1.00 3.41
C GLY A 121 6.88 -1.21 2.44
N LEU A 122 7.17 -0.22 1.60
CA LEU A 122 8.18 -0.34 0.55
C LEU A 122 9.56 -0.58 1.15
N VAL A 123 10.18 -1.70 0.79
CA VAL A 123 11.52 -2.07 1.22
C VAL A 123 12.50 -1.83 0.09
N ILE A 124 13.59 -1.13 0.40
CA ILE A 124 14.70 -0.91 -0.50
C ILE A 124 15.94 -1.61 0.07
N ASP A 125 16.67 -2.31 -0.79
CA ASP A 125 17.93 -2.90 -0.42
C ASP A 125 18.99 -1.81 -0.17
N GLY A 126 19.74 -1.98 0.91
CA GLY A 126 20.83 -1.08 1.29
C GLY A 126 20.41 0.06 2.23
N ARG A 127 21.20 1.15 2.18
CA ARG A 127 21.02 2.30 3.06
C ARG A 127 19.96 3.26 2.49
N ILE A 128 18.96 3.60 3.29
CA ILE A 128 18.00 4.64 2.95
C ILE A 128 18.66 6.02 3.09
N THR A 129 18.95 6.64 1.95
CA THR A 129 19.51 8.00 1.87
C THR A 129 18.39 9.05 1.94
N ARG A 130 18.76 10.31 2.21
CA ARG A 130 17.82 11.44 2.13
C ARG A 130 17.19 11.54 0.74
N LYS A 131 18.01 11.40 -0.32
CA LYS A 131 17.51 11.42 -1.71
C LYS A 131 16.45 10.36 -1.97
N LEU A 132 16.63 9.14 -1.46
CA LEU A 132 15.62 8.07 -1.56
C LEU A 132 14.36 8.40 -0.76
N ARG A 133 14.49 8.95 0.43
CA ARG A 133 13.33 9.38 1.22
C ARG A 133 12.51 10.45 0.52
N ASP A 134 13.18 11.41 -0.09
CA ASP A 134 12.55 12.50 -0.84
C ASP A 134 11.87 11.98 -2.13
N ALA A 135 12.49 11.00 -2.80
CA ALA A 135 11.93 10.34 -3.98
C ALA A 135 10.65 9.53 -3.67
N TYR A 136 10.55 9.00 -2.46
CA TYR A 136 9.36 8.28 -1.97
C TYR A 136 8.59 9.10 -0.92
N LEU A 137 8.45 10.39 -1.16
CA LEU A 137 7.77 11.33 -0.27
C LEU A 137 6.34 10.87 0.02
N CYS A 138 5.97 10.85 1.30
CA CYS A 138 4.61 10.57 1.72
C CYS A 138 3.79 11.85 1.81
N LEU A 139 2.62 11.86 1.21
CA LEU A 139 1.66 12.96 1.20
C LEU A 139 0.38 12.66 1.99
N CYS A 140 0.39 11.64 2.86
CA CYS A 140 -0.82 11.18 3.55
C CYS A 140 -1.42 12.22 4.52
N GLY A 141 -0.62 13.18 4.99
CA GLY A 141 -1.08 14.24 5.89
C GLY A 141 -1.49 13.79 7.29
N SER A 142 -1.20 12.53 7.68
CA SER A 142 -1.51 12.03 9.01
C SER A 142 -0.59 12.62 10.09
N ALA A 143 -1.06 12.63 11.35
CA ALA A 143 -0.28 13.13 12.49
C ALA A 143 1.00 12.30 12.74
N GLN A 144 0.96 11.00 12.42
CA GLN A 144 2.09 10.06 12.55
C GLN A 144 2.84 9.83 11.23
N CYS A 145 2.74 10.76 10.28
CA CYS A 145 3.39 10.61 8.98
C CYS A 145 4.91 10.48 9.11
N ARG A 146 5.47 9.44 8.49
CA ARG A 146 6.93 9.21 8.47
C ARG A 146 7.67 10.12 7.49
N GLY A 147 6.95 10.88 6.66
CA GLY A 147 7.51 11.70 5.58
C GLY A 147 7.97 10.90 4.37
N THR A 148 7.86 9.58 4.39
CA THR A 148 8.21 8.69 3.28
C THR A 148 7.34 7.45 3.26
N MET A 149 7.06 6.91 2.07
CA MET A 149 6.38 5.63 1.89
C MET A 149 7.27 4.42 2.17
N LEU A 150 8.58 4.64 2.36
CA LEU A 150 9.53 3.57 2.67
C LEU A 150 9.30 3.02 4.08
N ALA A 151 9.42 1.69 4.21
CA ALA A 151 9.49 1.03 5.51
C ALA A 151 10.82 1.39 6.18
N LEU A 152 10.75 2.18 7.26
CA LEU A 152 11.93 2.52 8.05
C LEU A 152 12.26 1.35 8.98
N LYS A 153 13.53 0.94 9.05
CA LYS A 153 14.00 -0.04 10.03
C LYS A 153 13.66 0.46 11.43
N LYS A 154 12.94 -0.32 12.22
CA LYS A 154 12.74 -0.01 13.65
C LYS A 154 14.11 0.12 14.29
N LYS A 155 14.43 1.26 14.95
CA LYS A 155 15.59 1.37 15.82
C LYS A 155 15.49 0.24 16.81
N LYS A 156 16.48 -0.68 16.86
CA LYS A 156 16.60 -1.63 17.97
C LYS A 156 16.62 -0.78 19.24
N LYS A 157 15.64 -0.96 20.15
CA LYS A 157 15.77 -0.44 21.52
C LYS A 157 17.10 -0.98 22.04
N GLN A 158 18.04 -0.09 22.33
CA GLN A 158 19.19 -0.49 23.16
C GLN A 158 18.60 -1.02 24.45
N PRO A 159 19.03 -2.21 24.93
CA PRO A 159 18.66 -2.62 26.27
C PRO A 159 19.16 -1.52 27.20
N SER A 160 18.24 -0.95 27.98
CA SER A 160 18.59 -0.04 29.07
C SER A 160 19.59 -0.81 29.96
N GLY A 161 20.84 -0.33 29.97
CA GLY A 161 21.87 -0.92 30.80
C GLY A 161 21.38 -0.94 32.22
N ALA A 162 21.33 -2.12 32.82
CA ALA A 162 21.21 -2.26 34.25
C ALA A 162 22.42 -1.53 34.85
N GLN A 163 22.18 -0.43 35.54
CA GLN A 163 23.15 0.11 36.47
C GLN A 163 23.32 -0.93 37.56
N ALA A 164 24.43 -1.63 37.55
CA ALA A 164 24.91 -2.34 38.74
C ALA A 164 25.26 -1.28 39.80
N ALA A 165 24.58 -1.35 40.92
CA ALA A 165 24.97 -0.66 42.12
C ALA A 165 26.29 -1.22 42.66
#